data_54f1fffe41259060b4fd5f69fd47743b
#
_entry.id   54f1fffe41259060b4fd5f69fd47743b
#
_cell.length_a   1.000
_cell.length_b   1.000
_cell.length_c   1.000
_cell.angle_alpha   90.00
_cell.angle_beta   90.00
_cell.angle_gamma   90.00
#
_symmetry.space_group_name_H-M   'P 1'
#
loop_
_entity.id
_entity.type
_entity.pdbx_description
1 polymer ?
#
loop_
_entity_poly.entity_id
_entity_poly.type
_entity_poly.pdbx_seq_one_letter_code
_entity_poly.pdbx_strand_id
1 'polypeptide(L)'
;DRNRQFVLRFAAKYGFLGRYNSEITISPFERFQLGDAGLSNQFALLGYDIIAHRGYPVYQSSNPKINPDQQNASQHFTIFNKYAMEIRYPLSLAASSTIYALGFFEAANGWYTMKDYNPFELRRSVGVGMRFYLPMFGLLGFDYGIGIDRLNTNNALKDAGRFTFMLGFEPE
;
A
#
# COMPACT_ATOMS: atom_id res chain seq x y z
N ASP A 1 8.60 5.05 32.30
CA ASP A 1 7.86 6.09 31.55
C ASP A 1 6.47 5.58 31.20
N ARG A 2 5.46 5.99 31.97
CA ARG A 2 4.06 5.55 31.80
C ARG A 2 3.41 5.98 30.47
N ASN A 3 4.04 6.83 29.68
CA ASN A 3 3.45 7.42 28.46
C ASN A 3 3.90 6.75 27.15
N ARG A 4 4.81 5.77 27.19
CA ARG A 4 5.27 5.06 26.00
C ARG A 4 4.62 3.70 25.92
N GLN A 5 3.48 3.63 25.26
CA GLN A 5 2.75 2.38 25.05
C GLN A 5 2.80 1.98 23.59
N PHE A 6 2.86 0.68 23.32
CA PHE A 6 2.67 0.16 21.98
C PHE A 6 1.22 0.38 21.55
N VAL A 7 1.06 0.83 20.32
CA VAL A 7 -0.26 0.96 19.68
C VAL A 7 -0.32 -0.05 18.56
N LEU A 8 -1.35 -0.88 18.60
CA LEU A 8 -1.66 -1.84 17.54
C LEU A 8 -2.81 -1.27 16.70
N ARG A 9 -2.58 -1.14 15.38
CA ARG A 9 -3.58 -0.68 14.40
C ARG A 9 -3.88 -1.81 13.44
N PHE A 10 -5.16 -2.07 13.23
CA PHE A 10 -5.66 -2.92 12.16
C PHE A 10 -6.51 -2.10 11.22
N ALA A 11 -6.35 -2.32 9.92
CA ALA A 11 -7.17 -1.70 8.90
C ALA A 11 -7.53 -2.76 7.84
N ALA A 12 -8.77 -2.69 7.35
CA ALA A 12 -9.21 -3.48 6.22
C ALA A 12 -9.94 -2.53 5.25
N LYS A 13 -9.56 -2.59 3.97
CA LYS A 13 -10.18 -1.81 2.90
C LYS A 13 -10.64 -2.74 1.79
N TYR A 14 -11.80 -2.45 1.27
CA TYR A 14 -12.41 -3.17 0.16
C TYR A 14 -12.95 -2.17 -0.85
N GLY A 15 -12.74 -2.42 -2.11
CA GLY A 15 -13.35 -1.65 -3.19
C GLY A 15 -13.97 -2.57 -4.21
N PHE A 16 -15.18 -2.22 -4.63
CA PHE A 16 -15.92 -2.91 -5.68
C PHE A 16 -16.46 -1.88 -6.65
N LEU A 17 -16.07 -1.98 -7.89
CA LEU A 17 -16.55 -1.14 -8.97
C LEU A 17 -17.44 -1.98 -9.89
N GLY A 18 -18.70 -1.65 -9.96
CA GLY A 18 -19.70 -2.30 -10.79
C GLY A 18 -20.19 -1.38 -11.89
N ARG A 19 -20.85 -1.95 -12.89
CA ARG A 19 -21.56 -1.21 -13.92
C ARG A 19 -23.06 -1.42 -13.77
N TYR A 20 -23.80 -0.33 -13.92
CA TYR A 20 -25.27 -0.36 -13.86
C TYR A 20 -25.87 -0.94 -15.15
N ASN A 21 -25.22 -0.70 -16.31
CA ASN A 21 -25.68 -1.19 -17.61
C ASN A 21 -24.56 -2.01 -18.28
N SER A 22 -24.92 -3.14 -18.89
CA SER A 22 -23.99 -4.01 -19.61
C SER A 22 -23.42 -3.38 -20.89
N GLU A 23 -24.08 -2.38 -21.46
CA GLU A 23 -23.66 -1.67 -22.66
C GLU A 23 -22.61 -0.59 -22.39
N ILE A 24 -22.49 -0.12 -21.14
CA ILE A 24 -21.54 0.91 -20.73
C ILE A 24 -20.32 0.23 -20.10
N THR A 25 -19.14 0.52 -20.67
CA THR A 25 -17.87 0.06 -20.08
C THR A 25 -17.53 0.90 -18.85
N ILE A 26 -16.95 0.26 -17.82
CA ILE A 26 -16.40 0.97 -16.66
C ILE A 26 -15.30 1.91 -17.13
N SER A 27 -15.40 3.19 -16.77
CA SER A 27 -14.38 4.19 -17.09
C SER A 27 -13.00 3.72 -16.60
N PRO A 28 -11.94 3.80 -17.43
CA PRO A 28 -10.59 3.47 -16.97
C PRO A 28 -10.13 4.37 -15.81
N PHE A 29 -10.64 5.59 -15.69
CA PHE A 29 -10.26 6.56 -14.66
C PHE A 29 -10.86 6.26 -13.27
N GLU A 30 -11.87 5.42 -13.19
CA GLU A 30 -12.51 5.05 -11.90
C GLU A 30 -11.93 3.77 -11.31
N ARG A 31 -11.03 3.10 -12.01
CA ARG A 31 -10.47 1.81 -11.58
C ARG A 31 -9.35 2.00 -10.57
N PHE A 32 -9.14 0.97 -9.74
CA PHE A 32 -8.14 0.97 -8.69
C PHE A 32 -6.76 0.55 -9.21
N GLN A 33 -5.74 1.24 -8.74
CA GLN A 33 -4.34 0.81 -8.85
C GLN A 33 -3.85 0.35 -7.47
N LEU A 34 -3.06 -0.71 -7.43
CA LEU A 34 -2.45 -1.19 -6.20
C LEU A 34 -0.93 -1.14 -6.31
N GLY A 35 -0.27 -0.82 -5.22
CA GLY A 35 1.18 -0.71 -5.14
C GLY A 35 1.60 0.71 -4.80
N ASP A 36 2.88 0.96 -4.84
CA ASP A 36 3.60 2.20 -4.64
C ASP A 36 2.99 3.16 -3.60
N ALA A 37 3.51 3.13 -2.39
CA ALA A 37 2.98 3.88 -1.25
C ALA A 37 3.62 5.28 -1.07
N GLY A 38 4.39 5.75 -2.06
CA GLY A 38 5.21 6.95 -1.92
C GLY A 38 4.61 8.22 -2.53
N LEU A 39 5.50 9.10 -2.98
CA LEU A 39 5.16 10.37 -3.62
C LEU A 39 4.37 10.22 -4.92
N SER A 40 4.29 9.02 -5.48
CA SER A 40 3.48 8.70 -6.67
C SER A 40 1.98 8.89 -6.45
N ASN A 41 1.52 9.10 -5.22
CA ASN A 41 0.17 9.59 -4.95
C ASN A 41 -0.13 10.97 -5.59
N GLN A 42 0.88 11.63 -6.16
CA GLN A 42 0.69 12.81 -7.00
C GLN A 42 -0.14 12.53 -8.28
N PHE A 43 -0.25 11.28 -8.71
CA PHE A 43 -1.13 10.86 -9.79
C PHE A 43 -2.63 10.88 -9.44
N ALA A 44 -2.98 11.10 -8.17
CA ALA A 44 -4.37 11.41 -7.78
C ALA A 44 -4.92 12.66 -8.51
N LEU A 45 -4.04 13.57 -8.95
CA LEU A 45 -4.38 14.67 -9.86
C LEU A 45 -4.92 14.21 -11.22
N LEU A 46 -4.64 12.97 -11.63
CA LEU A 46 -5.12 12.37 -12.88
C LEU A 46 -6.41 11.56 -12.70
N GLY A 47 -7.00 11.55 -11.51
CA GLY A 47 -8.26 10.85 -11.22
C GLY A 47 -8.12 9.35 -10.95
N TYR A 48 -6.90 8.83 -10.80
CA TYR A 48 -6.67 7.43 -10.42
C TYR A 48 -6.66 7.26 -8.91
N ASP A 49 -7.40 6.29 -8.40
CA ASP A 49 -7.35 5.90 -6.99
C ASP A 49 -6.25 4.85 -6.78
N ILE A 50 -5.14 5.27 -6.16
CA ILE A 50 -4.00 4.41 -5.87
C ILE A 50 -4.10 3.90 -4.45
N ILE A 51 -4.34 2.59 -4.33
CA ILE A 51 -4.33 1.90 -3.04
C ILE A 51 -2.89 1.54 -2.68
N ALA A 52 -2.35 2.24 -1.71
CA ALA A 52 -0.98 2.04 -1.28
C ALA A 52 -0.73 0.60 -0.81
N HIS A 53 0.33 -0.03 -1.31
CA HIS A 53 0.81 -1.34 -0.87
C HIS A 53 2.32 -1.31 -0.74
N ARG A 54 2.80 -1.10 0.49
CA ARG A 54 4.21 -0.93 0.80
C ARG A 54 5.02 -2.18 0.44
N GLY A 55 6.21 -2.01 -0.13
CA GLY A 55 7.05 -3.12 -0.58
C GLY A 55 6.75 -3.64 -1.99
N TYR A 56 5.70 -3.13 -2.64
CA TYR A 56 5.37 -3.46 -4.02
C TYR A 56 5.38 -2.22 -4.92
N PRO A 57 5.92 -2.32 -6.17
CA PRO A 57 5.62 -1.34 -7.22
C PRO A 57 4.14 -1.44 -7.61
N VAL A 58 3.67 -0.53 -8.42
CA VAL A 58 2.33 -0.68 -9.01
C VAL A 58 2.28 -1.99 -9.81
N TYR A 59 1.27 -2.79 -9.53
CA TYR A 59 1.09 -4.10 -10.18
C TYR A 59 -0.30 -4.23 -10.80
N GLN A 60 -0.40 -5.14 -11.76
CA GLN A 60 -1.59 -5.32 -12.58
C GLN A 60 -2.15 -6.74 -12.52
N SER A 61 -1.31 -7.75 -12.27
CA SER A 61 -1.79 -9.12 -12.22
C SER A 61 -2.39 -9.46 -10.86
N SER A 62 -3.54 -10.09 -10.86
CA SER A 62 -4.12 -10.71 -9.67
C SER A 62 -3.32 -11.91 -9.16
N ASN A 63 -2.50 -12.53 -10.00
CA ASN A 63 -1.68 -13.68 -9.61
C ASN A 63 -0.46 -13.24 -8.79
N PRO A 64 -0.36 -13.62 -7.49
CA PRO A 64 0.77 -13.22 -6.65
C PRO A 64 2.13 -13.77 -7.10
N LYS A 65 2.15 -14.83 -7.91
CA LYS A 65 3.37 -15.47 -8.40
C LYS A 65 4.03 -14.71 -9.56
N ILE A 66 3.29 -13.81 -10.21
CA ILE A 66 3.84 -13.01 -11.31
C ILE A 66 4.57 -11.81 -10.73
N ASN A 67 5.84 -11.65 -11.12
CA ASN A 67 6.65 -10.52 -10.68
C ASN A 67 6.06 -9.19 -11.20
N PRO A 68 5.71 -8.25 -10.33
CA PRO A 68 5.14 -6.96 -10.72
C PRO A 68 6.10 -6.09 -11.54
N ASP A 69 7.41 -6.25 -11.40
CA ASP A 69 8.42 -5.46 -12.14
C ASP A 69 8.44 -5.78 -13.64
N GLN A 70 7.84 -6.89 -14.06
CA GLN A 70 7.80 -7.34 -15.46
C GLN A 70 6.52 -6.92 -16.19
N GLN A 71 5.68 -6.10 -15.57
CA GLN A 71 4.36 -5.74 -16.11
C GLN A 71 4.31 -4.26 -16.52
N ASN A 72 3.72 -4.01 -17.68
CA ASN A 72 3.39 -2.65 -18.12
C ASN A 72 2.06 -2.21 -17.50
N ALA A 73 2.07 -1.08 -16.77
CA ALA A 73 0.94 -0.57 -16.00
C ALA A 73 -0.17 0.05 -16.90
N SER A 74 -0.85 -0.76 -17.70
CA SER A 74 -1.91 -0.29 -18.60
C SER A 74 -3.33 -0.67 -18.18
N GLN A 75 -3.50 -1.60 -17.25
CA GLN A 75 -4.82 -2.04 -16.78
C GLN A 75 -4.98 -1.79 -15.28
N HIS A 76 -6.20 -1.47 -14.87
CA HIS A 76 -6.55 -1.17 -13.50
C HIS A 76 -7.62 -2.14 -13.00
N PHE A 77 -7.60 -2.42 -11.70
CA PHE A 77 -8.52 -3.34 -11.06
C PHE A 77 -9.91 -2.71 -10.85
N THR A 78 -10.93 -3.53 -10.83
CA THR A 78 -12.30 -3.14 -10.46
C THR A 78 -12.67 -3.60 -9.05
N ILE A 79 -11.91 -4.52 -8.50
CA ILE A 79 -12.10 -5.07 -7.16
C ILE A 79 -10.76 -5.08 -6.47
N PHE A 80 -10.71 -4.70 -5.19
CA PHE A 80 -9.52 -4.89 -4.38
C PHE A 80 -9.86 -5.23 -2.93
N ASN A 81 -8.95 -5.94 -2.28
CA ASN A 81 -8.91 -6.13 -0.83
C ASN A 81 -7.54 -5.69 -0.33
N LYS A 82 -7.52 -4.98 0.79
CA LYS A 82 -6.30 -4.65 1.52
C LYS A 82 -6.51 -4.85 3.01
N TYR A 83 -5.57 -5.53 3.64
CA TYR A 83 -5.47 -5.68 5.08
C TYR A 83 -4.13 -5.11 5.52
N ALA A 84 -4.13 -4.33 6.59
CA ALA A 84 -2.92 -3.77 7.16
C ALA A 84 -2.93 -3.93 8.67
N MET A 85 -1.81 -4.37 9.21
CA MET A 85 -1.53 -4.43 10.64
C MET A 85 -0.27 -3.63 10.92
N GLU A 86 -0.31 -2.73 11.88
CA GLU A 86 0.82 -1.94 12.30
C GLU A 86 0.99 -1.98 13.81
N ILE A 87 2.23 -2.14 14.25
CA ILE A 87 2.62 -1.92 15.61
C ILE A 87 3.44 -0.64 15.66
N ARG A 88 3.03 0.32 16.47
CA ARG A 88 3.65 1.64 16.58
C ARG A 88 4.23 1.83 17.98
N TYR A 89 5.43 2.40 18.05
CA TYR A 89 6.09 2.72 19.29
C TYR A 89 6.55 4.18 19.31
N PRO A 90 6.05 5.01 20.25
CA PRO A 90 6.44 6.42 20.33
C PRO A 90 7.87 6.56 20.87
N LEU A 91 8.73 7.19 20.08
CA LEU A 91 10.10 7.54 20.44
C LEU A 91 10.14 8.90 21.14
N SER A 92 9.35 9.86 20.66
CA SER A 92 9.19 11.20 21.26
C SER A 92 7.74 11.64 21.15
N LEU A 93 7.21 12.20 22.23
CA LEU A 93 5.87 12.79 22.32
C LEU A 93 5.97 14.27 22.72
N ALA A 94 7.04 14.96 22.31
CA ALA A 94 7.20 16.37 22.58
C ALA A 94 6.20 17.20 21.78
N ALA A 95 5.71 18.31 22.35
CA ALA A 95 4.78 19.20 21.67
C ALA A 95 5.37 19.82 20.37
N SER A 96 6.70 19.94 20.31
CA SER A 96 7.42 20.46 19.14
C SER A 96 7.66 19.42 18.05
N SER A 97 7.61 18.11 18.39
CA SER A 97 7.82 17.03 17.43
C SER A 97 7.36 15.69 18.01
N THR A 98 6.43 15.05 17.35
CA THR A 98 6.05 13.68 17.66
C THR A 98 6.77 12.73 16.70
N ILE A 99 7.51 11.77 17.27
CA ILE A 99 8.28 10.80 16.50
C ILE A 99 7.87 9.40 16.95
N TYR A 100 7.50 8.53 16.02
CA TYR A 100 7.25 7.13 16.32
C TYR A 100 7.85 6.19 15.26
N ALA A 101 8.32 5.06 15.72
CA ALA A 101 8.70 3.94 14.88
C ALA A 101 7.51 3.01 14.69
N LEU A 102 7.47 2.31 13.57
CA LEU A 102 6.43 1.32 13.30
C LEU A 102 7.00 0.11 12.59
N GLY A 103 6.41 -1.04 12.89
CA GLY A 103 6.51 -2.24 12.08
C GLY A 103 5.16 -2.50 11.42
N PHE A 104 5.14 -2.98 10.20
CA PHE A 104 3.89 -3.25 9.51
C PHE A 104 3.90 -4.60 8.78
N PHE A 105 2.71 -5.14 8.64
CA PHE A 105 2.38 -6.23 7.74
C PHE A 105 1.18 -5.81 6.90
N GLU A 106 1.29 -5.96 5.58
CA GLU A 106 0.19 -5.71 4.67
C GLU A 106 -0.07 -6.92 3.78
N ALA A 107 -1.34 -7.11 3.43
CA ALA A 107 -1.76 -8.11 2.48
C ALA A 107 -2.82 -7.49 1.58
N ALA A 108 -2.57 -7.43 0.28
CA ALA A 108 -3.49 -6.81 -0.67
C ALA A 108 -3.46 -7.52 -2.02
N ASN A 109 -4.56 -7.45 -2.73
CA ASN A 109 -4.62 -7.85 -4.13
C ASN A 109 -5.79 -7.17 -4.84
N GLY A 110 -5.75 -7.21 -6.19
CA GLY A 110 -6.80 -6.68 -7.04
C GLY A 110 -7.22 -7.66 -8.13
N TRP A 111 -8.47 -7.54 -8.57
CA TRP A 111 -9.05 -8.39 -9.60
C TRP A 111 -9.83 -7.57 -10.62
N TYR A 112 -9.98 -8.10 -11.83
CA TYR A 112 -10.69 -7.43 -12.92
C TYR A 112 -12.18 -7.76 -12.98
N THR A 113 -12.56 -8.98 -12.52
CA THR A 113 -13.93 -9.46 -12.56
C THR A 113 -14.30 -10.21 -11.29
N MET A 114 -15.60 -10.26 -10.98
CA MET A 114 -16.09 -11.07 -9.86
C MET A 114 -15.84 -12.57 -10.04
N LYS A 115 -15.64 -13.04 -11.26
CA LYS A 115 -15.34 -14.46 -11.53
C LYS A 115 -13.94 -14.84 -11.08
N ASP A 116 -13.01 -13.89 -11.18
CA ASP A 116 -11.60 -14.08 -10.81
C ASP A 116 -11.33 -13.76 -9.33
N TYR A 117 -12.35 -13.25 -8.63
CA TYR A 117 -12.20 -12.81 -7.26
C TYR A 117 -11.92 -13.98 -6.31
N ASN A 118 -10.74 -13.96 -5.69
CA ASN A 118 -10.34 -14.91 -4.66
C ASN A 118 -9.75 -14.14 -3.46
N PRO A 119 -10.50 -13.97 -2.36
CA PRO A 119 -10.07 -13.15 -1.23
C PRO A 119 -8.84 -13.70 -0.49
N PHE A 120 -8.41 -14.92 -0.77
CA PHE A 120 -7.25 -15.55 -0.13
C PHE A 120 -5.97 -15.46 -0.98
N GLU A 121 -6.07 -15.08 -2.24
CA GLU A 121 -4.92 -14.81 -3.10
C GLU A 121 -4.41 -13.39 -2.89
N LEU A 122 -3.61 -13.19 -1.85
CA LEU A 122 -3.09 -11.89 -1.48
C LEU A 122 -1.57 -11.83 -1.65
N ARG A 123 -1.08 -10.68 -2.12
CA ARG A 123 0.34 -10.32 -2.08
C ARG A 123 0.65 -9.78 -0.69
N ARG A 124 1.69 -10.29 -0.05
CA ARG A 124 2.05 -9.99 1.33
C ARG A 124 3.33 -9.19 1.39
N SER A 125 3.36 -8.21 2.28
CA SER A 125 4.56 -7.44 2.56
C SER A 125 4.75 -7.24 4.07
N VAL A 126 5.99 -7.05 4.45
CA VAL A 126 6.40 -6.73 5.81
C VAL A 126 7.45 -5.63 5.76
N GLY A 127 7.48 -4.79 6.76
CA GLY A 127 8.47 -3.72 6.79
C GLY A 127 8.49 -2.95 8.09
N VAL A 128 9.34 -1.95 8.08
CA VAL A 128 9.53 -1.02 9.20
C VAL A 128 9.46 0.41 8.69
N GLY A 129 9.11 1.32 9.55
CA GLY A 129 9.04 2.72 9.18
C GLY A 129 9.20 3.66 10.35
N MET A 130 9.35 4.93 10.03
CA MET A 130 9.39 6.03 10.99
C MET A 130 8.46 7.15 10.53
N ARG A 131 7.84 7.80 11.48
CA ARG A 131 6.99 8.97 11.26
C ARG A 131 7.46 10.11 12.14
N PHE A 132 7.51 11.27 11.53
CA PHE A 132 7.87 12.55 12.15
C PHE A 132 6.71 13.50 11.92
N TYR A 133 6.04 13.87 12.97
CA TYR A 133 5.04 14.94 12.91
C TYR A 133 5.70 16.25 13.33
N LEU A 134 5.81 17.16 12.39
CA LEU A 134 6.39 18.48 12.56
C LEU A 134 5.28 19.52 12.38
N PRO A 135 5.01 20.40 13.36
CA PRO A 135 3.87 21.32 13.33
C PRO A 135 3.84 22.25 12.09
N MET A 136 5.01 22.61 11.54
CA MET A 136 5.10 23.47 10.35
C MET A 136 5.07 22.71 9.01
N PHE A 137 5.48 21.42 8.99
CA PHE A 137 5.67 20.64 7.77
C PHE A 137 4.67 19.47 7.64
N GLY A 138 3.87 19.24 8.68
CA GLY A 138 2.96 18.10 8.71
C GLY A 138 3.65 16.77 9.00
N LEU A 139 3.14 15.70 8.45
CA LEU A 139 3.65 14.37 8.63
C LEU A 139 4.73 14.05 7.58
N LEU A 140 5.88 13.61 8.06
CA LEU A 140 6.97 13.08 7.25
C LEU A 140 7.14 11.61 7.58
N GLY A 141 7.19 10.75 6.58
CA GLY A 141 7.29 9.31 6.78
C GLY A 141 8.34 8.66 5.90
N PHE A 142 9.00 7.65 6.48
CA PHE A 142 9.94 6.79 5.78
C PHE A 142 9.57 5.35 6.07
N ASP A 143 9.38 4.55 5.04
CA ASP A 143 9.12 3.11 5.15
C ASP A 143 10.12 2.33 4.31
N TYR A 144 10.53 1.19 4.83
CA TYR A 144 11.21 0.16 4.07
C TYR A 144 10.38 -1.11 4.13
N GLY A 145 9.80 -1.49 3.00
CA GLY A 145 8.94 -2.65 2.87
C GLY A 145 9.55 -3.71 1.98
N ILE A 146 9.29 -4.97 2.31
CA ILE A 146 9.72 -6.15 1.55
C ILE A 146 8.49 -6.92 1.12
N GLY A 147 8.31 -7.10 -0.19
CA GLY A 147 7.28 -7.96 -0.74
C GLY A 147 7.66 -9.43 -0.57
N ILE A 148 6.97 -10.15 0.32
CA ILE A 148 7.29 -11.55 0.65
C ILE A 148 7.18 -12.45 -0.59
N ASP A 149 6.17 -12.22 -1.41
CA ASP A 149 5.93 -13.03 -2.61
C ASP A 149 6.91 -12.73 -3.76
N ARG A 150 7.78 -11.71 -3.59
CA ARG A 150 8.87 -11.35 -4.51
C ARG A 150 10.22 -12.01 -4.15
N LEU A 151 10.30 -12.68 -3.00
CA LEU A 151 11.55 -13.29 -2.51
C LEU A 151 12.04 -14.48 -3.34
N ASN A 152 11.27 -14.96 -4.31
CA ASN A 152 11.62 -16.11 -5.15
C ASN A 152 12.51 -15.78 -6.36
N THR A 153 13.02 -14.55 -6.47
CA THR A 153 13.95 -14.15 -7.52
C THR A 153 15.41 -14.34 -7.08
N ASN A 154 16.32 -14.51 -8.03
CA ASN A 154 17.73 -14.82 -7.77
C ASN A 154 18.51 -13.76 -6.94
N ASN A 155 17.93 -12.56 -6.75
CA ASN A 155 18.45 -11.46 -5.92
C ASN A 155 17.42 -11.00 -4.87
N ALA A 156 16.83 -11.95 -4.20
CA ALA A 156 15.61 -11.84 -3.43
C ALA A 156 15.49 -10.59 -2.51
N LEU A 157 16.50 -10.27 -1.72
CA LEU A 157 16.41 -9.16 -0.76
C LEU A 157 16.55 -7.78 -1.43
N LYS A 158 17.39 -7.67 -2.45
CA LYS A 158 17.64 -6.40 -3.13
C LYS A 158 16.47 -5.98 -4.02
N ASP A 159 15.86 -6.95 -4.69
CA ASP A 159 14.76 -6.70 -5.63
C ASP A 159 13.39 -6.66 -4.95
N ALA A 160 13.25 -7.32 -3.79
CA ALA A 160 11.99 -7.35 -3.03
C ALA A 160 11.81 -6.16 -2.10
N GLY A 161 12.90 -5.47 -1.73
CA GLY A 161 12.88 -4.31 -0.83
C GLY A 161 12.55 -3.01 -1.57
N ARG A 162 11.68 -2.20 -1.00
CA ARG A 162 11.38 -0.84 -1.49
C ARG A 162 11.40 0.17 -0.36
N PHE A 163 12.08 1.26 -0.61
CA PHE A 163 12.06 2.43 0.24
C PHE A 163 10.96 3.37 -0.23
N THR A 164 10.17 3.88 0.69
CA THR A 164 9.05 4.78 0.43
C THR A 164 9.20 6.02 1.29
N PHE A 165 9.12 7.18 0.67
CA PHE A 165 9.07 8.47 1.33
C PHE A 165 7.66 9.05 1.23
N MET A 166 7.15 9.60 2.32
CA MET A 166 5.81 10.20 2.39
C MET A 166 5.88 11.58 2.99
N LEU A 167 5.11 12.50 2.44
CA LEU A 167 4.96 13.86 2.91
C LEU A 167 3.48 14.23 2.98
N GLY A 168 3.02 14.65 4.15
CA GLY A 168 1.68 15.18 4.36
C GLY A 168 0.61 14.15 4.73
N PHE A 169 0.67 12.91 4.23
CA PHE A 169 -0.36 11.88 4.45
C PHE A 169 0.24 10.53 4.84
N GLU A 170 -0.47 9.79 5.70
CA GLU A 170 -0.17 8.35 5.87
C GLU A 170 -0.72 7.58 4.67
N PRO A 171 -0.03 6.52 4.19
CA PRO A 171 -0.56 5.65 3.16
C PRO A 171 -1.76 4.89 3.73
N GLU A 172 -2.89 5.17 3.19
CA GLU A 172 -4.13 4.49 3.56
C GLU A 172 -4.38 3.25 2.69
#